data_7166878669e9b6e408cea2f63ad43c3a
#
_entry.id   7166878669e9b6e408cea2f63ad43c3a
#
_cell.length_a   1.000
_cell.length_b   1.000
_cell.length_c   1.000
_cell.angle_alpha   90.00
_cell.angle_beta   90.00
_cell.angle_gamma   90.00
#
_symmetry.space_group_name_H-M   'P 1'
#
loop_
_entity.id
_entity.type
_entity.pdbx_description
1 polymer ?
#
loop_
_entity_poly.entity_id
_entity_poly.type
_entity_poly.pdbx_seq_one_letter_code
_entity_poly.pdbx_strand_id
1 'polypeptide(L)'
;MRNKVGVLIESDFYEPEIEYYSKCFKDVGLEVHFLTRLWGQDELTFKGHEERKEFKCNESFEHVDLKEYAAIIIPAGMVADRLRYTEDIKKLPPTCEFLKKCFADKELIKGIICHGAWLMAPISELVRGRKMVVHNNLLGDAKNMGIDYVDSDVVVDGDLVSARTGGEHVQFAQRIIALINCGTMLTALNKKIDMLEARINQLEQKKSVAERHADKKNIGGHSMAKVLIIATNYGSWAEELQAPWDACKKAGFDVTLATPKGKKPLPFKISIDPDFVDPVQNVKTNPPEVCARCKELVDGDEWAHPKKFTEVDMKDFDAIVLTGDPGANLDMANCWELHKLIMDAYKSDKIVAALCYAVSTLVFCRDPENDYKSIIYGKRITAHPRAWDFYGPGMAMVYDVYGATEDNKGTDVITPGFPWPVEDLVRDAVGPNGACIARINANRESPQVYYDHPFITGTSVESSIAYGDLVVKVLKERGL
;
A
#
# COMPACT_ATOMS: atom_id res chain seq x y z
N MET A 1 -19.36 10.58 11.56
CA MET A 1 -17.96 10.15 11.38
C MET A 1 -17.39 9.92 12.75
N ARG A 2 -16.75 8.79 13.01
CA ARG A 2 -16.16 8.46 14.31
C ARG A 2 -14.86 9.24 14.46
N ASN A 3 -14.85 10.27 15.31
CA ASN A 3 -13.68 11.12 15.54
C ASN A 3 -13.25 11.20 17.00
N LYS A 4 -13.86 10.38 17.88
CA LYS A 4 -13.53 10.33 19.30
C LYS A 4 -12.71 9.09 19.66
N VAL A 5 -11.77 9.25 20.57
CA VAL A 5 -11.02 8.16 21.23
C VAL A 5 -11.35 8.20 22.71
N GLY A 6 -11.96 7.14 23.21
CA GLY A 6 -12.25 6.98 24.62
C GLY A 6 -11.12 6.25 25.34
N VAL A 7 -10.60 6.83 26.40
CA VAL A 7 -9.59 6.21 27.26
C VAL A 7 -10.21 5.98 28.63
N LEU A 8 -10.30 4.73 29.06
CA LEU A 8 -10.78 4.42 30.43
C LEU A 8 -9.79 4.99 31.46
N ILE A 9 -10.29 5.55 32.53
CA ILE A 9 -9.45 6.16 33.57
C ILE A 9 -9.97 5.84 34.97
N GLU A 10 -9.05 5.55 35.89
CA GLU A 10 -9.24 5.39 37.32
C GLU A 10 -7.89 5.63 38.02
N SER A 11 -7.86 5.69 39.35
CA SER A 11 -6.61 5.87 40.11
C SER A 11 -5.57 4.79 39.78
N ASP A 12 -4.31 5.15 40.00
CA ASP A 12 -3.12 4.39 39.67
C ASP A 12 -2.95 4.15 38.15
N PHE A 13 -3.38 5.13 37.34
CA PHE A 13 -3.08 5.20 35.91
C PHE A 13 -1.58 5.52 35.69
N TYR A 14 -1.04 5.10 34.55
CA TYR A 14 0.33 5.41 34.14
C TYR A 14 0.38 6.79 33.50
N GLU A 15 0.97 7.77 34.17
CA GLU A 15 0.93 9.19 33.79
C GLU A 15 1.50 9.48 32.40
N PRO A 16 2.68 8.93 31.99
CA PRO A 16 3.23 9.19 30.67
C PRO A 16 2.30 8.78 29.52
N GLU A 17 1.52 7.72 29.72
CA GLU A 17 0.53 7.25 28.74
C GLU A 17 -0.61 8.27 28.58
N ILE A 18 -1.19 8.73 29.67
CA ILE A 18 -2.32 9.68 29.66
C ILE A 18 -1.88 11.02 29.08
N GLU A 19 -0.69 11.51 29.45
CA GLU A 19 -0.11 12.74 28.89
C GLU A 19 0.11 12.62 27.39
N TYR A 20 0.64 11.48 26.92
CA TYR A 20 0.88 11.24 25.49
C TYR A 20 -0.44 11.17 24.71
N TYR A 21 -1.43 10.41 25.19
CA TYR A 21 -2.72 10.27 24.51
C TYR A 21 -3.47 11.59 24.42
N SER A 22 -3.43 12.42 25.47
CA SER A 22 -4.02 13.75 25.48
C SER A 22 -3.56 14.64 24.34
N LYS A 23 -2.40 14.34 23.75
CA LYS A 23 -1.77 15.10 22.66
C LYS A 23 -1.82 14.38 21.34
N CYS A 24 -1.29 13.15 21.26
CA CYS A 24 -1.03 12.47 19.99
C CYS A 24 -2.29 12.24 19.13
N PHE A 25 -3.44 11.96 19.75
CA PHE A 25 -4.69 11.81 19.02
C PHE A 25 -5.23 13.15 18.52
N LYS A 26 -5.08 14.24 19.28
CA LYS A 26 -5.45 15.59 18.85
C LYS A 26 -4.60 16.07 17.67
N ASP A 27 -3.31 15.74 17.66
CA ASP A 27 -2.40 16.09 16.59
C ASP A 27 -2.81 15.51 15.22
N VAL A 28 -3.63 14.44 15.23
CA VAL A 28 -4.21 13.80 14.03
C VAL A 28 -5.71 14.06 13.84
N GLY A 29 -6.26 15.06 14.55
CA GLY A 29 -7.65 15.51 14.39
C GLY A 29 -8.70 14.66 15.11
N LEU A 30 -8.30 13.84 16.09
CA LEU A 30 -9.21 13.06 16.93
C LEU A 30 -9.44 13.75 18.27
N GLU A 31 -10.66 13.64 18.81
CA GLU A 31 -11.01 14.12 20.15
C GLU A 31 -10.75 13.03 21.18
N VAL A 32 -10.07 13.36 22.27
CA VAL A 32 -9.78 12.41 23.36
C VAL A 32 -10.71 12.64 24.52
N HIS A 33 -11.41 11.59 24.91
CA HIS A 33 -12.35 11.55 26.03
C HIS A 33 -11.87 10.56 27.08
N PHE A 34 -11.71 11.01 28.32
CA PHE A 34 -11.38 10.13 29.42
C PHE A 34 -12.66 9.71 30.14
N LEU A 35 -12.87 8.40 30.22
CA LEU A 35 -14.14 7.82 30.60
C LEU A 35 -13.98 6.97 31.87
N THR A 36 -14.84 7.20 32.84
CA THR A 36 -14.87 6.44 34.10
C THR A 36 -16.29 6.07 34.50
N ARG A 37 -16.45 5.43 35.64
CA ARG A 37 -17.73 5.33 36.33
C ARG A 37 -17.81 6.43 37.39
N LEU A 38 -18.73 7.37 37.22
CA LEU A 38 -18.85 8.55 38.10
C LEU A 38 -19.56 8.30 39.42
N TRP A 39 -20.20 7.13 39.63
CA TRP A 39 -20.92 6.77 40.84
C TRP A 39 -21.99 7.78 41.25
N GLY A 40 -22.59 8.47 40.31
CA GLY A 40 -23.58 9.51 40.55
C GLY A 40 -23.00 10.87 40.98
N GLN A 41 -21.68 11.06 40.87
CA GLN A 41 -20.99 12.33 41.07
C GLN A 41 -20.80 13.05 39.74
N ASP A 42 -20.63 14.38 39.78
CA ASP A 42 -20.40 15.19 38.60
C ASP A 42 -18.95 15.09 38.12
N GLU A 43 -17.99 14.90 39.02
CA GLU A 43 -16.55 14.81 38.73
C GLU A 43 -15.88 13.92 39.77
N LEU A 44 -14.89 13.15 39.33
CA LEU A 44 -13.96 12.41 40.18
C LEU A 44 -12.53 12.85 39.96
N THR A 45 -11.70 12.79 41.02
CA THR A 45 -10.27 13.07 40.93
C THR A 45 -9.49 11.78 41.20
N PHE A 46 -8.69 11.38 40.25
CA PHE A 46 -7.84 10.21 40.31
C PHE A 46 -6.37 10.60 40.52
N LYS A 47 -5.55 9.69 41.01
CA LYS A 47 -4.12 9.87 41.21
C LYS A 47 -3.35 8.87 40.40
N GLY A 48 -2.35 9.33 39.69
CA GLY A 48 -1.46 8.51 38.90
C GLY A 48 -0.60 7.55 39.72
N HIS A 49 0.01 6.59 39.09
CA HIS A 49 0.80 5.54 39.71
C HIS A 49 2.21 5.98 40.09
N GLU A 50 2.91 6.66 39.20
CA GLU A 50 4.32 7.01 39.35
C GLU A 50 4.53 8.30 40.16
N GLU A 51 3.99 9.39 39.67
CA GLU A 51 4.22 10.75 40.18
C GLU A 51 3.09 11.23 41.07
N ARG A 52 2.02 10.45 41.27
CA ARG A 52 0.80 10.78 42.02
C ARG A 52 0.12 12.04 41.51
N LYS A 53 0.31 12.37 40.21
CA LYS A 53 -0.40 13.49 39.56
C LYS A 53 -1.89 13.29 39.61
N GLU A 54 -2.61 14.37 39.91
CA GLU A 54 -4.08 14.37 39.94
C GLU A 54 -4.63 14.54 38.50
N PHE A 55 -5.65 13.74 38.21
CA PHE A 55 -6.41 13.81 36.98
C PHE A 55 -7.91 13.89 37.31
N LYS A 56 -8.59 14.92 36.77
CA LYS A 56 -10.03 15.12 36.96
C LYS A 56 -10.79 14.55 35.76
N CYS A 57 -11.81 13.78 36.04
CA CYS A 57 -12.68 13.17 35.01
C CYS A 57 -14.15 13.42 35.37
N ASN A 58 -14.90 13.95 34.40
CA ASN A 58 -16.32 14.26 34.52
C ASN A 58 -17.16 13.57 33.43
N GLU A 59 -16.58 12.59 32.71
CA GLU A 59 -17.27 11.84 31.68
C GLU A 59 -17.47 10.37 32.09
N SER A 60 -18.72 9.88 31.95
CA SER A 60 -19.06 8.50 32.22
C SER A 60 -19.16 7.66 30.96
N PHE A 61 -18.52 6.47 30.95
CA PHE A 61 -18.73 5.49 29.90
C PHE A 61 -20.17 4.95 29.84
N GLU A 62 -20.98 5.15 30.89
CA GLU A 62 -22.37 4.69 30.97
C GLU A 62 -23.29 5.49 30.02
N HIS A 63 -22.86 6.69 29.56
CA HIS A 63 -23.67 7.64 28.81
C HIS A 63 -23.12 7.97 27.41
N VAL A 64 -22.08 7.24 26.91
CA VAL A 64 -21.48 7.50 25.62
C VAL A 64 -22.24 6.83 24.47
N ASP A 65 -22.34 7.50 23.33
CA ASP A 65 -22.74 6.88 22.06
C ASP A 65 -21.51 6.32 21.37
N LEU A 66 -21.35 5.00 21.36
CA LEU A 66 -20.20 4.32 20.75
C LEU A 66 -20.07 4.60 19.26
N LYS A 67 -21.12 5.05 18.57
CA LYS A 67 -21.06 5.42 17.15
C LYS A 67 -20.21 6.66 16.88
N GLU A 68 -19.92 7.45 17.91
CA GLU A 68 -19.04 8.61 17.78
C GLU A 68 -17.55 8.25 17.97
N TYR A 69 -17.26 7.07 18.55
CA TYR A 69 -15.91 6.63 18.89
C TYR A 69 -15.27 5.79 17.80
N ALA A 70 -14.04 6.13 17.44
CA ALA A 70 -13.18 5.35 16.56
C ALA A 70 -12.40 4.27 17.32
N ALA A 71 -12.07 4.54 18.60
CA ALA A 71 -11.36 3.59 19.45
C ALA A 71 -11.78 3.73 20.93
N ILE A 72 -11.71 2.62 21.67
CA ILE A 72 -11.76 2.59 23.15
C ILE A 72 -10.46 1.93 23.64
N ILE A 73 -9.79 2.58 24.60
CA ILE A 73 -8.51 2.16 25.16
C ILE A 73 -8.68 1.78 26.63
N ILE A 74 -8.19 0.61 26.98
CA ILE A 74 -8.00 0.16 28.36
C ILE A 74 -6.52 0.40 28.68
N PRO A 75 -6.19 1.39 29.52
CA PRO A 75 -4.82 1.85 29.72
C PRO A 75 -4.02 0.96 30.65
N ALA A 76 -2.72 1.27 30.74
CA ALA A 76 -1.79 0.68 31.70
C ALA A 76 -2.04 1.14 33.14
N GLY A 77 -1.24 0.62 34.05
CA GLY A 77 -1.37 0.84 35.49
C GLY A 77 -2.40 -0.10 36.11
N MET A 78 -2.96 0.29 37.27
CA MET A 78 -3.92 -0.51 38.04
C MET A 78 -5.38 -0.12 37.75
N VAL A 79 -5.62 0.65 36.71
CA VAL A 79 -6.95 1.11 36.27
C VAL A 79 -7.92 -0.07 36.09
N ALA A 80 -7.45 -1.15 35.47
CA ALA A 80 -8.25 -2.34 35.22
C ALA A 80 -8.72 -3.02 36.52
N ASP A 81 -7.87 -3.07 37.54
CA ASP A 81 -8.24 -3.65 38.84
C ASP A 81 -9.40 -2.87 39.45
N ARG A 82 -9.31 -1.55 39.50
CA ARG A 82 -10.33 -0.68 40.09
C ARG A 82 -11.64 -0.67 39.33
N LEU A 83 -11.59 -0.65 38.00
CA LEU A 83 -12.78 -0.70 37.13
C LEU A 83 -13.48 -2.06 37.10
N ARG A 84 -12.86 -3.12 37.64
CA ARG A 84 -13.48 -4.44 37.82
C ARG A 84 -14.44 -4.51 39.01
N TYR A 85 -14.52 -3.47 39.83
CA TYR A 85 -15.40 -3.48 41.00
C TYR A 85 -16.88 -3.58 40.62
N THR A 86 -17.62 -4.40 41.35
CA THR A 86 -19.08 -4.51 41.29
C THR A 86 -19.64 -4.58 42.71
N GLU A 87 -20.76 -3.92 42.94
CA GLU A 87 -21.47 -4.00 44.23
C GLU A 87 -22.20 -5.33 44.43
N ASP A 88 -22.61 -5.93 43.33
CA ASP A 88 -23.33 -7.22 43.30
C ASP A 88 -22.44 -8.29 42.61
N ILE A 89 -21.91 -9.19 43.43
CA ILE A 89 -21.03 -10.28 42.94
C ILE A 89 -21.70 -11.24 41.94
N LYS A 90 -23.02 -11.16 41.80
CA LYS A 90 -23.78 -11.95 40.81
C LYS A 90 -23.89 -11.26 39.45
N LYS A 91 -23.42 -10.02 39.35
CA LYS A 91 -23.44 -9.21 38.14
C LYS A 91 -22.03 -8.97 37.64
N LEU A 92 -21.91 -8.81 36.33
CA LEU A 92 -20.66 -8.34 35.74
C LEU A 92 -20.38 -6.89 36.21
N PRO A 93 -19.11 -6.52 36.36
CA PRO A 93 -18.73 -5.12 36.56
C PRO A 93 -19.31 -4.23 35.45
N PRO A 94 -19.81 -3.04 35.77
CA PRO A 94 -20.38 -2.14 34.76
C PRO A 94 -19.44 -1.85 33.60
N THR A 95 -18.11 -1.75 33.84
CA THR A 95 -17.12 -1.58 32.83
C THR A 95 -17.03 -2.80 31.87
N CYS A 96 -17.20 -4.02 32.41
CA CYS A 96 -17.23 -5.22 31.58
C CYS A 96 -18.48 -5.27 30.68
N GLU A 97 -19.64 -4.83 31.19
CA GLU A 97 -20.84 -4.68 30.36
C GLU A 97 -20.65 -3.63 29.23
N PHE A 98 -19.98 -2.51 29.55
CA PHE A 98 -19.61 -1.52 28.53
C PHE A 98 -18.68 -2.11 27.49
N LEU A 99 -17.65 -2.84 27.91
CA LEU A 99 -16.69 -3.48 26.98
C LEU A 99 -17.36 -4.54 26.10
N LYS A 100 -18.36 -5.28 26.58
CA LYS A 100 -19.13 -6.20 25.72
C LYS A 100 -19.78 -5.47 24.55
N LYS A 101 -20.33 -4.27 24.79
CA LYS A 101 -20.88 -3.42 23.73
C LYS A 101 -19.79 -2.94 22.77
N CYS A 102 -18.60 -2.57 23.29
CA CYS A 102 -17.45 -2.18 22.45
C CYS A 102 -16.99 -3.33 21.54
N PHE A 103 -16.90 -4.55 22.05
CA PHE A 103 -16.45 -5.71 21.27
C PHE A 103 -17.50 -6.23 20.28
N ALA A 104 -18.78 -5.93 20.50
CA ALA A 104 -19.84 -6.22 19.53
C ALA A 104 -19.74 -5.35 18.28
N ASP A 105 -19.16 -4.16 18.40
CA ASP A 105 -18.94 -3.24 17.29
C ASP A 105 -17.58 -3.52 16.62
N LYS A 106 -17.61 -4.07 15.40
CA LYS A 106 -16.41 -4.46 14.66
C LYS A 106 -15.68 -3.30 14.00
N GLU A 107 -16.33 -2.15 13.87
CA GLU A 107 -15.70 -0.94 13.35
C GLU A 107 -14.96 -0.14 14.44
N LEU A 108 -15.31 -0.37 15.69
CA LEU A 108 -14.67 0.24 16.84
C LEU A 108 -13.35 -0.46 17.14
N ILE A 109 -12.25 0.26 17.19
CA ILE A 109 -10.95 -0.30 17.56
C ILE A 109 -10.86 -0.44 19.10
N LYS A 110 -10.38 -1.58 19.56
CA LYS A 110 -10.14 -1.86 20.98
C LYS A 110 -8.64 -1.85 21.24
N GLY A 111 -8.19 -1.00 22.13
CA GLY A 111 -6.82 -0.95 22.61
C GLY A 111 -6.72 -1.51 24.02
N ILE A 112 -5.79 -2.43 24.28
CA ILE A 112 -5.54 -3.01 25.60
C ILE A 112 -4.04 -3.00 25.87
N ILE A 113 -3.59 -2.29 26.87
CA ILE A 113 -2.17 -2.21 27.17
C ILE A 113 -1.86 -2.67 28.62
N CYS A 114 -0.78 -3.41 28.78
CA CYS A 114 -0.21 -3.80 30.07
C CYS A 114 -1.24 -4.56 30.94
N HIS A 115 -1.47 -4.09 32.16
CA HIS A 115 -2.45 -4.66 33.11
C HIS A 115 -3.91 -4.37 32.71
N GLY A 116 -4.16 -3.57 31.68
CA GLY A 116 -5.50 -3.38 31.09
C GLY A 116 -6.20 -4.68 30.73
N ALA A 117 -5.43 -5.73 30.41
CA ALA A 117 -5.95 -7.05 30.10
C ALA A 117 -6.73 -7.70 31.26
N TRP A 118 -6.57 -7.28 32.50
CA TRP A 118 -7.36 -7.79 33.65
C TRP A 118 -8.85 -7.53 33.51
N LEU A 119 -9.27 -6.47 32.84
CA LEU A 119 -10.68 -6.22 32.56
C LEU A 119 -11.33 -7.29 31.68
N MET A 120 -10.53 -8.06 30.95
CA MET A 120 -11.03 -9.12 30.10
C MET A 120 -11.30 -10.43 30.82
N ALA A 121 -10.78 -10.63 32.02
CA ALA A 121 -10.94 -11.89 32.75
C ALA A 121 -12.42 -12.29 33.01
N PRO A 122 -13.33 -11.36 33.43
CA PRO A 122 -14.75 -11.68 33.59
C PRO A 122 -15.52 -11.89 32.28
N ILE A 123 -14.95 -11.49 31.13
CA ILE A 123 -15.54 -11.52 29.81
C ILE A 123 -14.56 -12.14 28.79
N SER A 124 -13.86 -13.18 29.23
CA SER A 124 -12.76 -13.82 28.48
C SER A 124 -13.17 -14.38 27.12
N GLU A 125 -14.44 -14.66 26.91
CA GLU A 125 -15.01 -15.08 25.64
C GLU A 125 -14.74 -14.08 24.50
N LEU A 126 -14.53 -12.80 24.82
CA LEU A 126 -14.27 -11.74 23.84
C LEU A 126 -12.82 -11.74 23.30
N VAL A 127 -11.89 -12.32 24.05
CA VAL A 127 -10.48 -12.39 23.69
C VAL A 127 -9.97 -13.81 23.47
N ARG A 128 -10.80 -14.81 23.66
CA ARG A 128 -10.46 -16.21 23.44
C ARG A 128 -10.07 -16.45 21.98
N GLY A 129 -8.87 -17.02 21.78
CA GLY A 129 -8.32 -17.28 20.45
C GLY A 129 -7.87 -16.02 19.69
N ARG A 130 -7.96 -14.82 20.31
CA ARG A 130 -7.40 -13.59 19.72
C ARG A 130 -5.89 -13.54 19.98
N LYS A 131 -5.14 -13.07 18.97
CA LYS A 131 -3.70 -12.81 19.12
C LYS A 131 -3.49 -11.55 19.95
N MET A 132 -2.80 -11.71 21.09
CA MET A 132 -2.54 -10.59 22.01
C MET A 132 -1.19 -10.76 22.70
N VAL A 133 -0.60 -9.64 23.10
CA VAL A 133 0.42 -9.57 24.15
C VAL A 133 -0.21 -8.98 25.42
N VAL A 134 0.26 -9.42 26.53
CA VAL A 134 -0.09 -8.90 27.86
C VAL A 134 1.17 -8.66 28.69
N HIS A 135 1.07 -7.94 29.81
CA HIS A 135 2.20 -7.78 30.73
C HIS A 135 2.71 -9.16 31.20
N ASN A 136 4.02 -9.29 31.40
CA ASN A 136 4.64 -10.56 31.76
C ASN A 136 4.06 -11.19 33.03
N ASN A 137 3.57 -10.37 33.97
CA ASN A 137 2.89 -10.86 35.17
C ASN A 137 1.55 -11.54 34.90
N LEU A 138 0.94 -11.31 33.71
CA LEU A 138 -0.37 -11.80 33.32
C LEU A 138 -0.34 -13.01 32.39
N LEU A 139 0.81 -13.67 32.20
CA LEU A 139 0.93 -14.84 31.32
C LEU A 139 -0.01 -15.98 31.75
N GLY A 140 -0.16 -16.19 33.06
CA GLY A 140 -1.09 -17.16 33.61
C GLY A 140 -2.54 -16.80 33.32
N ASP A 141 -2.88 -15.51 33.46
CA ASP A 141 -4.22 -14.98 33.19
C ASP A 141 -4.54 -15.09 31.69
N ALA A 142 -3.59 -14.75 30.81
CA ALA A 142 -3.74 -14.87 29.36
C ALA A 142 -4.06 -16.31 28.97
N LYS A 143 -3.34 -17.30 29.54
CA LYS A 143 -3.61 -18.72 29.33
C LYS A 143 -5.01 -19.12 29.79
N ASN A 144 -5.43 -18.66 30.98
CA ASN A 144 -6.75 -18.96 31.53
C ASN A 144 -7.89 -18.34 30.70
N MET A 145 -7.67 -17.13 30.15
CA MET A 145 -8.60 -16.46 29.23
C MET A 145 -8.65 -17.11 27.85
N GLY A 146 -7.68 -18.00 27.51
CA GLY A 146 -7.58 -18.64 26.21
C GLY A 146 -7.11 -17.71 25.12
N ILE A 147 -6.30 -16.70 25.46
CA ILE A 147 -5.63 -15.80 24.52
C ILE A 147 -4.57 -16.58 23.74
N ASP A 148 -4.47 -16.35 22.43
CA ASP A 148 -3.34 -16.77 21.60
C ASP A 148 -2.19 -15.78 21.84
N TYR A 149 -1.35 -16.08 22.84
CA TYR A 149 -0.30 -15.17 23.28
C TYR A 149 0.81 -15.05 22.25
N VAL A 150 1.15 -13.82 21.89
CA VAL A 150 2.26 -13.48 21.00
C VAL A 150 3.34 -12.73 21.78
N ASP A 151 4.55 -13.25 21.77
CA ASP A 151 5.70 -12.60 22.42
C ASP A 151 6.24 -11.46 21.56
N SER A 152 5.63 -10.28 21.70
CA SER A 152 5.97 -9.03 21.00
C SER A 152 5.65 -7.84 21.85
N ASP A 153 6.22 -6.68 21.56
CA ASP A 153 5.94 -5.45 22.32
C ASP A 153 4.53 -4.91 22.01
N VAL A 154 4.10 -5.00 20.74
CA VAL A 154 2.77 -4.59 20.30
C VAL A 154 2.22 -5.62 19.30
N VAL A 155 0.96 -6.02 19.48
CA VAL A 155 0.26 -6.96 18.60
C VAL A 155 -1.02 -6.31 18.08
N VAL A 156 -1.28 -6.49 16.78
CA VAL A 156 -2.52 -6.09 16.11
C VAL A 156 -3.23 -7.35 15.61
N ASP A 157 -4.48 -7.53 15.99
CA ASP A 157 -5.35 -8.60 15.54
C ASP A 157 -6.71 -8.04 15.13
N GLY A 158 -6.83 -7.70 13.84
CA GLY A 158 -8.03 -7.06 13.30
C GLY A 158 -8.33 -5.72 13.99
N ASP A 159 -9.44 -5.67 14.74
CA ASP A 159 -9.93 -4.51 15.47
C ASP A 159 -9.35 -4.38 16.90
N LEU A 160 -8.42 -5.24 17.27
CA LEU A 160 -7.79 -5.30 18.59
C LEU A 160 -6.29 -4.98 18.51
N VAL A 161 -5.85 -4.00 19.28
CA VAL A 161 -4.43 -3.67 19.48
C VAL A 161 -4.08 -3.95 20.93
N SER A 162 -2.99 -4.66 21.17
CA SER A 162 -2.48 -4.91 22.51
C SER A 162 -1.01 -4.56 22.64
N ALA A 163 -0.57 -4.14 23.85
CA ALA A 163 0.84 -3.84 24.12
C ALA A 163 1.27 -4.39 25.48
N ARG A 164 2.57 -4.72 25.60
CA ARG A 164 3.14 -5.46 26.73
C ARG A 164 3.15 -4.65 28.02
N THR A 165 3.73 -3.46 28.00
CA THR A 165 3.85 -2.58 29.18
C THR A 165 3.43 -1.15 28.84
N GLY A 166 3.27 -0.30 29.87
CA GLY A 166 3.04 1.13 29.68
C GLY A 166 4.14 1.82 28.86
N GLY A 167 5.35 1.26 28.84
CA GLY A 167 6.47 1.80 28.04
C GLY A 167 6.22 1.82 26.53
N GLU A 168 5.39 0.91 26.02
CA GLU A 168 5.04 0.82 24.59
C GLU A 168 3.89 1.75 24.18
N HIS A 169 3.41 2.64 25.05
CA HIS A 169 2.24 3.49 24.78
C HIS A 169 2.36 4.32 23.49
N VAL A 170 3.55 4.74 23.11
CA VAL A 170 3.78 5.49 21.86
C VAL A 170 3.50 4.62 20.63
N GLN A 171 4.11 3.45 20.56
CA GLN A 171 3.91 2.52 19.43
C GLN A 171 2.47 2.01 19.39
N PHE A 172 1.89 1.73 20.56
CA PHE A 172 0.52 1.30 20.71
C PHE A 172 -0.47 2.34 20.14
N ALA A 173 -0.35 3.62 20.53
CA ALA A 173 -1.18 4.69 19.99
C ALA A 173 -1.00 4.87 18.47
N GLN A 174 0.23 4.77 17.96
CA GLN A 174 0.50 4.83 16.53
C GLN A 174 -0.21 3.71 15.75
N ARG A 175 -0.29 2.49 16.29
CA ARG A 175 -1.04 1.38 15.67
C ARG A 175 -2.54 1.65 15.65
N ILE A 176 -3.08 2.19 16.73
CA ILE A 176 -4.50 2.59 16.79
C ILE A 176 -4.80 3.68 15.75
N ILE A 177 -3.98 4.73 15.68
CA ILE A 177 -4.11 5.81 14.68
C ILE A 177 -4.07 5.25 13.26
N ALA A 178 -3.14 4.33 12.98
CA ALA A 178 -3.02 3.71 11.66
C ALA A 178 -4.29 2.93 11.28
N LEU A 179 -4.89 2.17 12.22
CA LEU A 179 -6.13 1.44 11.99
C LEU A 179 -7.33 2.37 11.78
N ILE A 180 -7.43 3.47 12.55
CA ILE A 180 -8.49 4.48 12.37
C ILE A 180 -8.41 5.08 10.97
N ASN A 181 -7.21 5.45 10.52
CA ASN A 181 -6.98 6.02 9.19
C ASN A 181 -7.33 5.02 8.08
N CYS A 182 -6.92 3.75 8.22
CA CYS A 182 -7.30 2.68 7.29
C CYS A 182 -8.82 2.50 7.19
N GLY A 183 -9.53 2.46 8.32
CA GLY A 183 -10.99 2.33 8.36
C GLY A 183 -11.70 3.52 7.68
N THR A 184 -11.22 4.73 7.94
CA THR A 184 -11.74 5.95 7.31
C THR A 184 -11.54 5.93 5.79
N MET A 185 -10.35 5.52 5.33
CA MET A 185 -10.06 5.38 3.89
C MET A 185 -10.94 4.32 3.23
N LEU A 186 -11.13 3.18 3.87
CA LEU A 186 -11.98 2.10 3.36
C LEU A 186 -13.45 2.54 3.26
N THR A 187 -13.96 3.24 4.26
CA THR A 187 -15.32 3.79 4.26
C THR A 187 -15.51 4.83 3.15
N ALA A 188 -14.52 5.71 2.94
CA ALA A 188 -14.57 6.69 1.85
C ALA A 188 -14.50 6.02 0.48
N LEU A 189 -13.72 4.95 0.34
CA LEU A 189 -13.61 4.17 -0.88
C LEU A 189 -14.93 3.45 -1.20
N ASN A 190 -15.53 2.78 -0.22
CA ASN A 190 -16.82 2.10 -0.38
C ASN A 190 -17.92 3.08 -0.81
N LYS A 191 -18.02 4.27 -0.17
CA LYS A 191 -18.92 5.33 -0.62
C LYS A 191 -18.70 5.74 -2.08
N LYS A 192 -17.42 5.82 -2.49
CA LYS A 192 -17.09 6.16 -3.88
C LYS A 192 -17.46 5.04 -4.85
N ILE A 193 -17.31 3.79 -4.43
CA ILE A 193 -17.76 2.61 -5.19
C ILE A 193 -19.28 2.65 -5.35
N ASP A 194 -20.04 2.82 -4.27
CA ASP A 194 -21.50 2.91 -4.31
C ASP A 194 -21.98 4.03 -5.25
N MET A 195 -21.32 5.21 -5.21
CA MET A 195 -21.62 6.31 -6.11
C MET A 195 -21.31 6.00 -7.57
N LEU A 196 -20.22 5.27 -7.84
CA LEU A 196 -19.84 4.86 -9.19
C LEU A 196 -20.78 3.79 -9.71
N GLU A 197 -21.17 2.81 -8.91
CA GLU A 197 -22.17 1.80 -9.27
C GLU A 197 -23.53 2.43 -9.58
N ALA A 198 -23.99 3.38 -8.76
CA ALA A 198 -25.21 4.14 -9.04
C ALA A 198 -25.11 4.91 -10.36
N ARG A 199 -23.93 5.46 -10.68
CA ARG A 199 -23.70 6.19 -11.94
C ARG A 199 -23.59 5.25 -13.14
N ILE A 200 -23.01 4.07 -12.99
CA ILE A 200 -23.00 3.01 -14.01
C ILE A 200 -24.44 2.60 -14.32
N ASN A 201 -25.24 2.28 -13.31
CA ASN A 201 -26.65 1.93 -13.48
C ASN A 201 -27.46 3.02 -14.20
N GLN A 202 -27.19 4.32 -13.89
CA GLN A 202 -27.80 5.44 -14.60
C GLN A 202 -27.35 5.54 -16.07
N LEU A 203 -26.07 5.26 -16.36
CA LEU A 203 -25.53 5.26 -17.71
C LEU A 203 -26.04 4.08 -18.53
N GLU A 204 -26.16 2.90 -17.93
CA GLU A 204 -26.75 1.71 -18.56
C GLU A 204 -28.23 1.92 -18.89
N GLN A 205 -29.00 2.55 -17.99
CA GLN A 205 -30.37 2.94 -18.28
C GLN A 205 -30.47 3.97 -19.43
N LYS A 206 -29.56 4.95 -19.48
CA LYS A 206 -29.44 5.90 -20.58
C LYS A 206 -29.00 5.24 -21.88
N LYS A 207 -28.08 4.27 -21.80
CA LYS A 207 -27.60 3.48 -22.94
C LYS A 207 -28.72 2.61 -23.52
N SER A 208 -29.51 1.94 -22.68
CA SER A 208 -30.69 1.17 -23.14
C SER A 208 -31.76 2.02 -23.80
N VAL A 209 -31.91 3.29 -23.44
CA VAL A 209 -32.79 4.25 -24.09
C VAL A 209 -32.19 4.78 -25.41
N ALA A 210 -30.86 5.00 -25.44
CA ALA A 210 -30.15 5.46 -26.65
C ALA A 210 -30.00 4.33 -27.67
N GLU A 211 -29.84 3.09 -27.28
CA GLU A 211 -29.77 1.91 -28.17
C GLU A 211 -31.10 1.65 -28.89
N ARG A 212 -32.27 1.97 -28.28
CA ARG A 212 -33.57 1.94 -28.97
C ARG A 212 -33.71 3.00 -30.07
N HIS A 213 -32.83 4.01 -30.11
CA HIS A 213 -32.79 5.06 -31.12
C HIS A 213 -31.58 4.99 -32.06
N ALA A 214 -30.60 4.06 -31.82
CA ALA A 214 -29.35 3.99 -32.55
C ALA A 214 -29.20 2.77 -33.46
N ASP A 215 -30.21 1.95 -33.66
CA ASP A 215 -30.19 0.79 -34.57
C ASP A 215 -30.13 1.17 -36.08
N LYS A 216 -29.64 2.37 -36.39
CA LYS A 216 -29.30 2.79 -37.76
C LYS A 216 -28.16 3.79 -37.74
N LYS A 217 -26.93 3.36 -37.46
CA LYS A 217 -25.69 3.87 -38.07
C LYS A 217 -24.46 3.48 -37.23
N ASN A 218 -23.66 2.65 -37.75
CA ASN A 218 -22.21 2.62 -37.88
C ASN A 218 -21.61 1.24 -37.57
N ILE A 219 -21.42 0.52 -38.65
CA ILE A 219 -20.31 -0.42 -38.80
C ILE A 219 -19.10 0.49 -39.11
N GLY A 220 -18.40 0.91 -38.06
CA GLY A 220 -17.10 1.58 -38.12
C GLY A 220 -16.06 0.63 -37.55
N GLY A 221 -15.05 0.27 -38.35
CA GLY A 221 -13.98 -0.65 -37.96
C GLY A 221 -13.27 -0.17 -36.68
N HIS A 222 -13.04 -1.09 -35.75
CA HIS A 222 -12.14 -0.85 -34.62
C HIS A 222 -10.76 -0.51 -35.14
N SER A 223 -10.28 0.70 -34.90
CA SER A 223 -8.88 1.06 -35.08
C SER A 223 -8.06 0.26 -34.08
N MET A 224 -7.12 -0.53 -34.57
CA MET A 224 -6.21 -1.33 -33.76
C MET A 224 -5.33 -0.39 -32.93
N ALA A 225 -5.31 -0.57 -31.60
CA ALA A 225 -4.51 0.26 -30.70
C ALA A 225 -3.02 0.23 -31.07
N LYS A 226 -2.38 1.39 -31.04
CA LYS A 226 -0.94 1.56 -31.28
C LYS A 226 -0.21 1.82 -29.99
N VAL A 227 0.67 0.92 -29.60
CA VAL A 227 1.35 0.95 -28.30
C VAL A 227 2.85 1.16 -28.49
N LEU A 228 3.38 2.21 -27.85
CA LEU A 228 4.81 2.47 -27.79
C LEU A 228 5.38 1.83 -26.52
N ILE A 229 6.21 0.79 -26.69
CA ILE A 229 6.93 0.16 -25.57
C ILE A 229 8.32 0.74 -25.47
N ILE A 230 8.72 1.13 -24.27
CA ILE A 230 10.00 1.76 -23.95
C ILE A 230 10.85 0.79 -23.12
N ALA A 231 12.09 0.59 -23.54
CA ALA A 231 13.06 -0.20 -22.81
C ALA A 231 14.43 0.52 -22.71
N THR A 232 15.21 0.18 -21.70
CA THR A 232 16.58 0.69 -21.49
C THR A 232 17.60 0.04 -22.43
N ASN A 233 18.75 0.71 -22.62
CA ASN A 233 19.95 0.10 -23.21
C ASN A 233 21.00 -0.36 -22.18
N TYR A 234 20.70 -0.26 -20.86
CA TYR A 234 21.64 -0.59 -19.79
C TYR A 234 21.24 -1.83 -18.99
N GLY A 235 20.64 -2.80 -19.64
CA GLY A 235 20.23 -4.07 -19.07
C GLY A 235 18.81 -4.06 -18.54
N SER A 236 18.00 -4.98 -19.03
CA SER A 236 16.59 -5.14 -18.65
C SER A 236 16.38 -6.44 -17.85
N TRP A 237 15.39 -6.42 -16.97
CA TRP A 237 14.83 -7.68 -16.50
C TRP A 237 13.93 -8.23 -17.61
N ALA A 238 14.32 -9.34 -18.22
CA ALA A 238 13.76 -9.82 -19.48
C ALA A 238 12.23 -9.91 -19.49
N GLU A 239 11.63 -10.43 -18.41
CA GLU A 239 10.19 -10.58 -18.28
C GLU A 239 9.44 -9.23 -18.20
N GLU A 240 10.06 -8.20 -17.65
CA GLU A 240 9.42 -6.89 -17.52
C GLU A 240 9.18 -6.23 -18.89
N LEU A 241 9.99 -6.59 -19.91
CA LEU A 241 9.74 -6.23 -21.29
C LEU A 241 8.89 -7.29 -22.03
N GLN A 242 9.16 -8.57 -21.82
CA GLN A 242 8.48 -9.67 -22.52
C GLN A 242 6.98 -9.70 -22.21
N ALA A 243 6.58 -9.58 -20.93
CA ALA A 243 5.18 -9.75 -20.55
C ALA A 243 4.25 -8.69 -21.18
N PRO A 244 4.50 -7.37 -21.08
CA PRO A 244 3.67 -6.37 -21.77
C PRO A 244 3.79 -6.45 -23.29
N TRP A 245 4.95 -6.85 -23.86
CA TRP A 245 5.12 -7.07 -25.29
C TRP A 245 4.17 -8.17 -25.79
N ASP A 246 4.25 -9.35 -25.19
CA ASP A 246 3.43 -10.48 -25.60
C ASP A 246 1.93 -10.24 -25.34
N ALA A 247 1.57 -9.58 -24.25
CA ALA A 247 0.19 -9.22 -23.95
C ALA A 247 -0.41 -8.31 -25.04
N CYS A 248 0.29 -7.25 -25.43
CA CYS A 248 -0.14 -6.32 -26.48
C CYS A 248 -0.20 -7.01 -27.85
N LYS A 249 0.82 -7.80 -28.21
CA LYS A 249 0.82 -8.57 -29.47
C LYS A 249 -0.33 -9.58 -29.53
N LYS A 250 -0.57 -10.32 -28.45
CA LYS A 250 -1.69 -11.27 -28.35
C LYS A 250 -3.06 -10.59 -28.43
N ALA A 251 -3.15 -9.34 -27.95
CA ALA A 251 -4.37 -8.55 -28.08
C ALA A 251 -4.62 -8.04 -29.50
N GLY A 252 -3.66 -8.19 -30.42
CA GLY A 252 -3.72 -7.70 -31.79
C GLY A 252 -3.32 -6.23 -31.95
N PHE A 253 -2.65 -5.63 -30.95
CA PHE A 253 -2.21 -4.24 -31.02
C PHE A 253 -0.99 -4.07 -31.91
N ASP A 254 -0.86 -2.88 -32.50
CA ASP A 254 0.33 -2.46 -33.24
C ASP A 254 1.39 -1.97 -32.25
N VAL A 255 2.45 -2.75 -32.07
CA VAL A 255 3.46 -2.51 -31.03
C VAL A 255 4.76 -2.03 -31.65
N THR A 256 5.23 -0.87 -31.23
CA THR A 256 6.54 -0.32 -31.56
C THR A 256 7.44 -0.33 -30.34
N LEU A 257 8.65 -0.88 -30.46
CA LEU A 257 9.69 -0.80 -29.45
C LEU A 257 10.57 0.42 -29.66
N ALA A 258 10.90 1.15 -28.61
CA ALA A 258 11.88 2.23 -28.67
C ALA A 258 12.84 2.18 -27.47
N THR A 259 14.09 2.57 -27.72
CA THR A 259 15.15 2.65 -26.71
C THR A 259 15.92 3.97 -26.87
N PRO A 260 16.63 4.46 -25.82
CA PRO A 260 17.38 5.71 -25.92
C PRO A 260 18.34 5.80 -27.10
N LYS A 261 19.02 4.69 -27.39
CA LYS A 261 20.06 4.62 -28.46
C LYS A 261 19.58 4.00 -29.77
N GLY A 262 18.32 3.53 -29.85
CA GLY A 262 17.83 2.76 -31.01
C GLY A 262 18.56 1.43 -31.16
N LYS A 263 19.13 0.92 -30.08
CA LYS A 263 19.80 -0.39 -30.03
C LYS A 263 18.92 -1.41 -29.35
N LYS A 264 19.03 -2.66 -29.75
CA LYS A 264 18.35 -3.79 -29.16
C LYS A 264 18.52 -3.77 -27.64
N PRO A 265 17.42 -3.86 -26.84
CA PRO A 265 17.53 -4.01 -25.40
C PRO A 265 18.07 -5.40 -25.09
N LEU A 266 19.03 -5.48 -24.18
CA LEU A 266 19.64 -6.71 -23.75
C LEU A 266 19.30 -6.97 -22.28
N PRO A 267 18.89 -8.20 -21.92
CA PRO A 267 18.54 -8.53 -20.56
C PRO A 267 19.77 -8.80 -19.69
N PHE A 268 19.60 -8.71 -18.38
CA PHE A 268 20.57 -9.26 -17.45
C PHE A 268 20.62 -10.79 -17.55
N LYS A 269 21.81 -11.38 -17.44
CA LYS A 269 21.97 -12.84 -17.47
C LYS A 269 21.10 -13.53 -16.41
N ILE A 270 21.05 -12.97 -15.21
CA ILE A 270 20.26 -13.51 -14.10
C ILE A 270 18.76 -13.48 -14.40
N SER A 271 18.25 -12.57 -15.22
CA SER A 271 16.83 -12.44 -15.54
C SER A 271 16.31 -13.48 -16.54
N ILE A 272 17.22 -14.21 -17.19
CA ILE A 272 16.93 -15.34 -18.10
C ILE A 272 17.49 -16.67 -17.58
N ASP A 273 17.89 -16.70 -16.33
CA ASP A 273 18.35 -17.91 -15.61
C ASP A 273 17.22 -18.44 -14.73
N PRO A 274 16.65 -19.62 -15.04
CA PRO A 274 15.56 -20.21 -14.24
C PRO A 274 16.01 -20.71 -12.88
N ASP A 275 17.31 -20.84 -12.67
CA ASP A 275 17.88 -21.27 -11.39
C ASP A 275 18.29 -20.10 -10.49
N PHE A 276 18.17 -18.87 -10.98
CA PHE A 276 18.46 -17.70 -10.16
C PHE A 276 17.52 -17.60 -8.94
N VAL A 277 18.11 -17.48 -7.78
CA VAL A 277 17.42 -17.24 -6.51
C VAL A 277 17.69 -15.80 -6.07
N ASP A 278 16.66 -15.02 -5.90
CA ASP A 278 16.77 -13.67 -5.37
C ASP A 278 17.39 -13.70 -3.95
N PRO A 279 18.51 -13.02 -3.72
CA PRO A 279 19.22 -13.12 -2.44
C PRO A 279 18.49 -12.42 -1.28
N VAL A 280 17.53 -11.54 -1.58
CA VAL A 280 16.74 -10.82 -0.57
C VAL A 280 15.49 -11.60 -0.20
N GLN A 281 14.74 -12.01 -1.23
CA GLN A 281 13.47 -12.69 -1.06
C GLN A 281 13.62 -14.21 -0.85
N ASN A 282 14.81 -14.74 -1.16
CA ASN A 282 15.15 -16.18 -1.10
C ASN A 282 14.15 -17.06 -1.90
N VAL A 283 13.75 -16.58 -3.09
CA VAL A 283 12.83 -17.28 -4.00
C VAL A 283 13.40 -17.33 -5.40
N LYS A 284 13.03 -18.36 -6.19
CA LYS A 284 13.29 -18.38 -7.64
C LYS A 284 12.36 -17.38 -8.32
N THR A 285 12.94 -16.41 -9.02
CA THR A 285 12.18 -15.30 -9.64
C THR A 285 11.72 -15.59 -11.05
N ASN A 286 12.45 -16.43 -11.79
CA ASN A 286 12.25 -16.59 -13.24
C ASN A 286 11.66 -17.97 -13.58
N PRO A 287 10.41 -18.06 -14.00
CA PRO A 287 9.85 -19.33 -14.51
C PRO A 287 10.59 -19.81 -15.77
N PRO A 288 10.87 -21.11 -15.91
CA PRO A 288 11.63 -21.65 -17.04
C PRO A 288 11.03 -21.32 -18.42
N GLU A 289 9.71 -21.34 -18.52
CA GLU A 289 8.98 -20.99 -19.75
C GLU A 289 9.14 -19.51 -20.13
N VAL A 290 9.17 -18.62 -19.13
CA VAL A 290 9.42 -17.18 -19.32
C VAL A 290 10.85 -16.97 -19.79
N CYS A 291 11.82 -17.62 -19.16
CA CYS A 291 13.23 -17.55 -19.58
C CYS A 291 13.41 -18.01 -21.04
N ALA A 292 12.77 -19.11 -21.44
CA ALA A 292 12.83 -19.63 -22.78
C ALA A 292 12.27 -18.59 -23.80
N ARG A 293 11.07 -18.03 -23.51
CA ARG A 293 10.46 -16.99 -24.36
C ARG A 293 11.30 -15.73 -24.42
N CYS A 294 11.85 -15.28 -23.31
CA CYS A 294 12.74 -14.12 -23.27
C CYS A 294 13.99 -14.32 -24.17
N LYS A 295 14.61 -15.52 -24.11
CA LYS A 295 15.76 -15.84 -24.97
C LYS A 295 15.38 -15.85 -26.44
N GLU A 296 14.22 -16.41 -26.79
CA GLU A 296 13.72 -16.38 -28.17
C GLU A 296 13.57 -14.94 -28.68
N LEU A 297 13.02 -14.02 -27.89
CA LEU A 297 12.86 -12.61 -28.23
C LEU A 297 14.21 -11.89 -28.36
N VAL A 298 15.14 -12.18 -27.44
CA VAL A 298 16.48 -11.58 -27.45
C VAL A 298 17.30 -12.08 -28.62
N ASP A 299 17.29 -13.38 -28.91
CA ASP A 299 18.07 -13.96 -29.99
C ASP A 299 17.42 -13.77 -31.40
N GLY A 300 16.09 -13.51 -31.41
CA GLY A 300 15.30 -13.30 -32.61
C GLY A 300 15.28 -11.86 -33.14
N ASP A 301 14.39 -11.64 -34.11
CA ASP A 301 14.26 -10.36 -34.83
C ASP A 301 13.22 -9.42 -34.21
N GLU A 302 12.32 -9.92 -33.33
CA GLU A 302 11.22 -9.11 -32.80
C GLU A 302 11.69 -7.84 -32.08
N TRP A 303 12.81 -7.91 -31.35
CA TRP A 303 13.42 -6.78 -30.65
C TRP A 303 14.66 -6.20 -31.35
N ALA A 304 14.99 -6.68 -32.57
CA ALA A 304 16.25 -6.34 -33.20
C ALA A 304 16.36 -4.88 -33.68
N HIS A 305 15.23 -4.24 -34.00
CA HIS A 305 15.19 -2.94 -34.65
C HIS A 305 14.33 -1.92 -33.88
N PRO A 306 14.66 -1.57 -32.62
CA PRO A 306 13.95 -0.55 -31.90
C PRO A 306 14.23 0.84 -32.47
N LYS A 307 13.24 1.73 -32.37
CA LYS A 307 13.43 3.15 -32.71
C LYS A 307 14.19 3.88 -31.58
N LYS A 308 14.84 4.99 -31.94
CA LYS A 308 15.30 5.96 -30.94
C LYS A 308 14.12 6.77 -30.44
N PHE A 309 14.21 7.30 -29.22
CA PHE A 309 13.18 8.20 -28.70
C PHE A 309 12.94 9.42 -29.58
N THR A 310 13.97 9.92 -30.26
CA THR A 310 13.87 11.04 -31.20
C THR A 310 13.20 10.69 -32.53
N GLU A 311 12.96 9.41 -32.81
CA GLU A 311 12.36 8.92 -34.09
C GLU A 311 10.87 8.58 -33.92
N VAL A 312 10.28 8.83 -32.70
CA VAL A 312 8.88 8.56 -32.41
C VAL A 312 8.15 9.83 -31.99
N ASP A 313 6.87 9.92 -32.35
CA ASP A 313 5.96 11.00 -31.93
C ASP A 313 4.73 10.38 -31.26
N MET A 314 4.39 10.84 -30.08
CA MET A 314 3.22 10.33 -29.35
C MET A 314 1.87 10.55 -30.05
N LYS A 315 1.82 11.39 -31.08
CA LYS A 315 0.61 11.51 -31.92
C LYS A 315 0.24 10.21 -32.62
N ASP A 316 1.22 9.36 -32.88
CA ASP A 316 1.06 8.11 -33.62
C ASP A 316 0.65 6.93 -32.72
N PHE A 317 0.60 7.12 -31.39
CA PHE A 317 0.36 6.07 -30.41
C PHE A 317 -0.80 6.40 -29.47
N ASP A 318 -1.44 5.38 -28.93
CA ASP A 318 -2.55 5.46 -27.95
C ASP A 318 -2.08 5.28 -26.52
N ALA A 319 -0.92 4.65 -26.33
CA ALA A 319 -0.31 4.43 -25.03
C ALA A 319 1.22 4.43 -25.12
N ILE A 320 1.87 4.84 -24.03
CA ILE A 320 3.29 4.65 -23.77
C ILE A 320 3.46 3.71 -22.57
N VAL A 321 4.24 2.63 -22.75
CA VAL A 321 4.43 1.55 -21.78
C VAL A 321 5.90 1.42 -21.47
N LEU A 322 6.31 1.87 -20.28
CA LEU A 322 7.69 1.82 -19.82
C LEU A 322 7.92 0.49 -19.11
N THR A 323 8.91 -0.25 -19.61
CA THR A 323 9.36 -1.48 -18.96
C THR A 323 10.39 -1.14 -17.90
N GLY A 324 10.31 -1.84 -16.77
CA GLY A 324 11.19 -1.56 -15.66
C GLY A 324 12.58 -2.13 -15.87
N ASP A 325 13.26 -2.21 -14.78
CA ASP A 325 14.58 -2.79 -14.57
C ASP A 325 15.58 -1.78 -13.97
N PRO A 326 16.68 -2.25 -13.38
CA PRO A 326 17.70 -1.36 -12.83
C PRO A 326 18.32 -0.42 -13.87
N GLY A 327 18.44 -0.83 -15.12
CA GLY A 327 19.00 -0.01 -16.21
C GLY A 327 18.16 1.25 -16.48
N ALA A 328 16.86 1.23 -16.21
CA ALA A 328 15.98 2.37 -16.40
C ALA A 328 16.41 3.60 -15.55
N ASN A 329 17.02 3.39 -14.38
CA ASN A 329 17.57 4.47 -13.57
C ASN A 329 18.77 5.17 -14.22
N LEU A 330 19.43 4.53 -15.21
CA LEU A 330 20.65 5.05 -15.83
C LEU A 330 20.36 5.85 -17.09
N ASP A 331 19.42 5.42 -17.94
CA ASP A 331 19.20 6.05 -19.25
C ASP A 331 17.74 6.43 -19.55
N MET A 332 16.79 6.14 -18.63
CA MET A 332 15.39 6.53 -18.78
C MET A 332 14.98 7.60 -17.77
N ALA A 333 15.31 7.44 -16.49
CA ALA A 333 14.84 8.31 -15.41
C ALA A 333 15.21 9.79 -15.60
N ASN A 334 16.33 10.10 -16.23
CA ASN A 334 16.83 11.45 -16.51
C ASN A 334 16.89 11.81 -17.99
N CYS A 335 16.20 11.06 -18.86
CA CYS A 335 16.19 11.27 -20.30
C CYS A 335 15.11 12.28 -20.70
N TRP A 336 15.50 13.48 -21.10
CA TRP A 336 14.56 14.54 -21.44
C TRP A 336 13.70 14.21 -22.67
N GLU A 337 14.22 13.47 -23.66
CA GLU A 337 13.46 13.02 -24.82
C GLU A 337 12.32 12.09 -24.40
N LEU A 338 12.60 11.19 -23.45
CA LEU A 338 11.56 10.32 -22.89
C LEU A 338 10.57 11.11 -22.06
N HIS A 339 11.03 12.07 -21.25
CA HIS A 339 10.13 12.95 -20.48
C HIS A 339 9.18 13.69 -21.42
N LYS A 340 9.69 14.16 -22.58
CA LYS A 340 8.83 14.83 -23.57
C LYS A 340 7.74 13.89 -24.08
N LEU A 341 8.07 12.66 -24.46
CA LEU A 341 7.08 11.66 -24.91
C LEU A 341 6.03 11.37 -23.82
N ILE A 342 6.47 11.19 -22.58
CA ILE A 342 5.57 10.96 -21.45
C ILE A 342 4.65 12.17 -21.22
N MET A 343 5.19 13.39 -21.26
CA MET A 343 4.40 14.60 -21.12
C MET A 343 3.39 14.79 -22.26
N ASP A 344 3.78 14.49 -23.49
CA ASP A 344 2.88 14.53 -24.66
C ASP A 344 1.74 13.50 -24.51
N ALA A 345 2.03 12.31 -24.01
CA ALA A 345 1.01 11.30 -23.68
C ALA A 345 0.08 11.77 -22.57
N TYR A 346 0.65 12.27 -21.46
CA TYR A 346 -0.09 12.76 -20.29
C TYR A 346 -1.03 13.91 -20.66
N LYS A 347 -0.53 14.92 -21.37
CA LYS A 347 -1.33 16.10 -21.79
C LYS A 347 -2.39 15.75 -22.83
N SER A 348 -2.20 14.67 -23.58
CA SER A 348 -3.15 14.18 -24.59
C SER A 348 -4.12 13.12 -24.04
N ASP A 349 -4.20 12.94 -22.73
CA ASP A 349 -5.07 11.96 -22.05
C ASP A 349 -4.85 10.50 -22.50
N LYS A 350 -3.63 10.18 -22.97
CA LYS A 350 -3.22 8.82 -23.35
C LYS A 350 -2.74 8.03 -22.13
N ILE A 351 -2.79 6.72 -22.23
CA ILE A 351 -2.31 5.85 -21.14
C ILE A 351 -0.79 5.95 -21.02
N VAL A 352 -0.34 6.16 -19.79
CA VAL A 352 1.08 6.16 -19.39
C VAL A 352 1.28 5.01 -18.41
N ALA A 353 1.97 3.98 -18.83
CA ALA A 353 2.22 2.81 -18.01
C ALA A 353 3.71 2.72 -17.62
N ALA A 354 4.02 2.32 -16.38
CA ALA A 354 5.39 2.13 -15.91
C ALA A 354 5.47 0.98 -14.90
N LEU A 355 6.51 0.17 -15.01
CA LEU A 355 6.76 -1.00 -14.16
C LEU A 355 8.09 -0.84 -13.43
N CYS A 356 8.15 -1.29 -12.18
CA CYS A 356 9.39 -1.44 -11.42
C CYS A 356 10.18 -0.11 -11.36
N TYR A 357 11.46 -0.11 -11.70
CA TYR A 357 12.32 1.06 -11.68
C TYR A 357 11.93 2.15 -12.69
N ALA A 358 11.24 1.80 -13.79
CA ALA A 358 10.77 2.79 -14.76
C ALA A 358 9.76 3.78 -14.15
N VAL A 359 9.15 3.45 -13.02
CA VAL A 359 8.29 4.39 -12.27
C VAL A 359 9.05 5.64 -11.82
N SER A 360 10.38 5.54 -11.59
CA SER A 360 11.22 6.71 -11.29
C SER A 360 11.21 7.76 -12.41
N THR A 361 11.05 7.34 -13.67
CA THR A 361 10.93 8.26 -14.80
C THR A 361 9.73 9.19 -14.66
N LEU A 362 8.59 8.67 -14.16
CA LEU A 362 7.39 9.49 -13.92
C LEU A 362 7.61 10.53 -12.83
N VAL A 363 8.43 10.20 -11.82
CA VAL A 363 8.79 11.13 -10.74
C VAL A 363 9.47 12.38 -11.30
N PHE A 364 10.37 12.20 -12.25
CA PHE A 364 11.16 13.29 -12.83
C PHE A 364 10.44 14.06 -13.95
N CYS A 365 9.31 13.55 -14.48
CA CYS A 365 8.45 14.31 -15.37
C CYS A 365 7.74 15.41 -14.58
N ARG A 366 8.16 16.67 -14.77
CA ARG A 366 7.65 17.84 -14.06
C ARG A 366 6.74 18.65 -14.96
N ASP A 367 5.55 19.00 -14.44
CA ASP A 367 4.56 19.78 -15.19
C ASP A 367 4.72 21.27 -14.89
N PRO A 368 5.17 22.10 -15.88
CA PRO A 368 5.29 23.55 -15.69
C PRO A 368 3.95 24.24 -15.41
N GLU A 369 2.83 23.66 -15.85
CA GLU A 369 1.49 24.21 -15.63
C GLU A 369 0.95 23.88 -14.24
N ASN A 370 1.66 23.02 -13.47
CA ASN A 370 1.31 22.63 -12.11
C ASN A 370 2.51 22.83 -11.15
N ASP A 371 3.05 24.04 -11.10
CA ASP A 371 4.15 24.45 -10.21
C ASP A 371 5.38 23.53 -10.26
N TYR A 372 5.68 22.95 -11.42
CA TYR A 372 6.74 21.96 -11.61
C TYR A 372 6.63 20.74 -10.68
N LYS A 373 5.42 20.42 -10.20
CA LYS A 373 5.18 19.15 -9.50
C LYS A 373 5.33 18.00 -10.48
N SER A 374 5.65 16.82 -9.93
CA SER A 374 5.64 15.60 -10.73
C SER A 374 4.24 15.34 -11.28
N ILE A 375 4.15 14.77 -12.50
CA ILE A 375 2.86 14.39 -13.11
C ILE A 375 2.09 13.37 -12.27
N ILE A 376 2.76 12.65 -11.37
CA ILE A 376 2.13 11.71 -10.43
C ILE A 376 1.69 12.37 -9.12
N TYR A 377 1.80 13.68 -8.96
CA TYR A 377 1.36 14.37 -7.76
C TYR A 377 -0.15 14.18 -7.54
N GLY A 378 -0.53 13.77 -6.33
CA GLY A 378 -1.91 13.44 -5.97
C GLY A 378 -2.40 12.07 -6.45
N LYS A 379 -1.55 11.28 -7.12
CA LYS A 379 -1.89 9.96 -7.68
C LYS A 379 -1.52 8.82 -6.75
N ARG A 380 -2.13 7.66 -7.00
CA ARG A 380 -1.78 6.39 -6.36
C ARG A 380 -0.88 5.60 -7.30
N ILE A 381 0.36 5.42 -6.91
CA ILE A 381 1.42 4.87 -7.75
C ILE A 381 2.09 3.71 -7.02
N THR A 382 2.29 2.59 -7.70
CA THR A 382 3.12 1.50 -7.17
C THR A 382 4.60 1.88 -7.30
N ALA A 383 5.42 1.32 -6.42
CA ALA A 383 6.86 1.48 -6.49
C ALA A 383 7.56 0.17 -6.14
N HIS A 384 8.76 -0.03 -6.68
CA HIS A 384 9.65 -1.10 -6.23
C HIS A 384 10.00 -0.89 -4.76
N PRO A 385 9.77 -1.90 -3.88
CA PRO A 385 9.97 -1.72 -2.44
C PRO A 385 11.43 -1.48 -2.07
N ARG A 386 11.68 -0.46 -1.27
CA ARG A 386 13.02 -0.17 -0.74
C ARG A 386 13.68 -1.39 -0.08
N ALA A 387 12.89 -2.18 0.65
CA ALA A 387 13.38 -3.35 1.38
C ALA A 387 13.96 -4.44 0.47
N TRP A 388 13.65 -4.42 -0.83
CA TRP A 388 14.21 -5.38 -1.78
C TRP A 388 15.57 -4.95 -2.34
N ASP A 389 15.94 -3.66 -2.22
CA ASP A 389 17.18 -3.10 -2.75
C ASP A 389 18.22 -2.84 -1.66
N PHE A 390 17.76 -2.44 -0.46
CA PHE A 390 18.61 -1.90 0.60
C PHE A 390 18.51 -2.73 1.88
N TYR A 391 19.06 -3.93 1.85
CA TYR A 391 19.01 -4.88 2.96
C TYR A 391 20.32 -5.06 3.74
N GLY A 392 21.31 -4.18 3.50
CA GLY A 392 22.56 -4.18 4.27
C GLY A 392 23.56 -3.15 3.78
N PRO A 393 24.52 -2.74 4.62
CA PRO A 393 25.55 -1.80 4.21
C PRO A 393 26.49 -2.44 3.18
N GLY A 394 26.68 -1.81 2.03
CA GLY A 394 27.73 -2.12 1.06
C GLY A 394 27.37 -3.08 -0.06
N MET A 395 26.10 -3.42 -0.27
CA MET A 395 25.71 -4.23 -1.42
C MET A 395 25.41 -3.37 -2.64
N ALA A 396 26.42 -3.20 -3.50
CA ALA A 396 26.21 -2.83 -4.89
C ALA A 396 25.95 -4.11 -5.67
N MET A 397 24.74 -4.30 -6.20
CA MET A 397 24.48 -5.38 -7.14
C MET A 397 25.06 -5.01 -8.50
N VAL A 398 25.94 -5.86 -8.99
CA VAL A 398 26.50 -5.78 -10.34
C VAL A 398 25.74 -6.79 -11.19
N TYR A 399 25.21 -6.33 -12.30
CA TYR A 399 24.45 -7.18 -13.22
C TYR A 399 25.19 -7.37 -14.54
N ASP A 400 25.44 -8.63 -14.89
CA ASP A 400 25.95 -9.02 -16.20
C ASP A 400 24.83 -8.99 -17.25
N VAL A 401 25.11 -8.41 -18.42
CA VAL A 401 24.17 -8.32 -19.53
C VAL A 401 24.40 -9.47 -20.50
N TYR A 402 23.33 -10.18 -20.86
CA TYR A 402 23.36 -11.24 -21.88
C TYR A 402 23.52 -10.64 -23.28
N GLY A 403 24.40 -11.20 -24.09
CA GLY A 403 24.63 -10.72 -25.46
C GLY A 403 25.43 -9.42 -25.59
N ALA A 404 25.95 -8.88 -24.49
CA ALA A 404 26.79 -7.67 -24.51
C ALA A 404 28.15 -7.90 -25.17
N THR A 405 28.68 -9.14 -25.10
CA THR A 405 29.89 -9.59 -25.78
C THR A 405 29.62 -10.84 -26.62
N GLU A 406 30.40 -11.08 -27.69
CA GLU A 406 30.21 -12.21 -28.62
C GLU A 406 30.20 -13.58 -27.92
N ASP A 407 30.99 -13.74 -26.86
CA ASP A 407 31.11 -14.99 -26.11
C ASP A 407 30.19 -15.04 -24.87
N ASN A 408 29.37 -14.03 -24.62
CA ASN A 408 28.53 -13.86 -23.44
C ASN A 408 29.27 -13.91 -22.09
N LYS A 409 30.59 -13.64 -22.07
CA LYS A 409 31.42 -13.69 -20.86
C LYS A 409 31.82 -12.32 -20.33
N GLY A 410 31.76 -11.30 -21.18
CA GLY A 410 32.08 -9.92 -20.77
C GLY A 410 30.95 -9.23 -20.03
N THR A 411 31.33 -8.24 -19.25
CA THR A 411 30.40 -7.34 -18.55
C THR A 411 30.57 -5.95 -19.16
N ASP A 412 29.72 -5.60 -20.13
CA ASP A 412 29.73 -4.28 -20.77
C ASP A 412 28.87 -3.25 -20.03
N VAL A 413 27.94 -3.72 -19.22
CA VAL A 413 27.03 -2.88 -18.43
C VAL A 413 27.10 -3.30 -16.99
N ILE A 414 27.60 -2.39 -16.18
CA ILE A 414 27.61 -2.51 -14.72
C ILE A 414 26.58 -1.52 -14.21
N THR A 415 25.56 -2.01 -13.53
CA THR A 415 24.69 -1.16 -12.73
C THR A 415 25.41 -0.90 -11.41
N PRO A 416 25.79 0.34 -11.10
CA PRO A 416 26.61 0.65 -9.92
C PRO A 416 25.80 0.61 -8.62
N GLY A 417 24.81 -0.24 -8.53
CA GLY A 417 23.78 -0.20 -7.50
C GLY A 417 22.71 0.84 -7.79
N PHE A 418 21.72 0.93 -6.90
CA PHE A 418 20.62 1.88 -7.09
C PHE A 418 21.03 3.23 -6.50
N PRO A 419 21.04 4.31 -7.30
CA PRO A 419 21.41 5.64 -6.79
C PRO A 419 20.38 6.16 -5.78
N TRP A 420 19.15 5.63 -5.84
CA TRP A 420 18.04 5.97 -4.95
C TRP A 420 17.01 4.85 -4.89
N PRO A 421 16.27 4.68 -3.78
CA PRO A 421 15.12 3.78 -3.70
C PRO A 421 13.91 4.41 -4.39
N VAL A 422 13.30 3.67 -5.32
CA VAL A 422 12.12 4.15 -6.09
C VAL A 422 10.94 4.43 -5.15
N GLU A 423 10.76 3.61 -4.12
CA GLU A 423 9.71 3.83 -3.11
C GLU A 423 9.80 5.21 -2.47
N ASP A 424 11.00 5.66 -2.07
CA ASP A 424 11.20 6.94 -1.41
C ASP A 424 10.91 8.10 -2.37
N LEU A 425 11.37 8.00 -3.63
CA LEU A 425 11.11 8.98 -4.67
C LEU A 425 9.62 9.13 -4.97
N VAL A 426 8.92 8.00 -5.13
CA VAL A 426 7.48 8.00 -5.42
C VAL A 426 6.71 8.56 -4.23
N ARG A 427 7.08 8.19 -3.01
CA ARG A 427 6.45 8.69 -1.77
C ARG A 427 6.53 10.21 -1.66
N ASP A 428 7.68 10.79 -2.00
CA ASP A 428 7.86 12.25 -2.05
C ASP A 428 7.04 12.87 -3.20
N ALA A 429 7.14 12.33 -4.41
CA ALA A 429 6.56 12.90 -5.61
C ALA A 429 5.02 12.90 -5.64
N VAL A 430 4.38 11.91 -5.04
CA VAL A 430 2.90 11.84 -4.98
C VAL A 430 2.32 12.86 -3.98
N GLY A 431 3.13 13.37 -3.06
CA GLY A 431 2.72 14.41 -2.10
C GLY A 431 1.64 13.94 -1.12
N PRO A 432 1.10 14.88 -0.31
CA PRO A 432 0.21 14.53 0.81
C PRO A 432 -1.16 13.99 0.39
N ASN A 433 -1.59 14.24 -0.85
CA ASN A 433 -2.89 13.81 -1.37
C ASN A 433 -2.80 12.56 -2.26
N GLY A 434 -1.59 12.06 -2.50
CA GLY A 434 -1.32 10.83 -3.25
C GLY A 434 -0.96 9.67 -2.34
N ALA A 435 -0.64 8.52 -2.94
CA ALA A 435 -0.18 7.35 -2.20
C ALA A 435 0.91 6.59 -2.97
N CYS A 436 2.01 6.28 -2.31
CA CYS A 436 2.98 5.29 -2.77
C CYS A 436 2.55 3.91 -2.26
N ILE A 437 2.41 2.96 -3.16
CA ILE A 437 1.98 1.59 -2.87
C ILE A 437 3.17 0.66 -3.14
N ALA A 438 3.90 0.27 -2.09
CA ALA A 438 5.05 -0.62 -2.16
C ALA A 438 4.86 -1.80 -1.19
N ARG A 439 4.40 -2.94 -1.71
CA ARG A 439 4.11 -4.12 -0.91
C ARG A 439 5.29 -5.09 -0.97
N ILE A 440 5.93 -5.33 0.16
CA ILE A 440 7.05 -6.28 0.28
C ILE A 440 6.64 -7.76 0.18
N ASN A 441 5.34 -8.05 0.23
CA ASN A 441 4.79 -9.41 0.08
C ASN A 441 4.06 -9.61 -1.25
N ALA A 442 4.26 -8.71 -2.22
CA ALA A 442 3.80 -8.95 -3.59
C ALA A 442 4.54 -10.16 -4.17
N ASN A 443 3.84 -11.00 -4.91
CA ASN A 443 4.37 -12.18 -5.57
C ASN A 443 3.51 -12.52 -6.79
N ARG A 444 3.88 -13.56 -7.55
CA ARG A 444 3.17 -13.93 -8.79
C ARG A 444 1.71 -14.33 -8.59
N GLU A 445 1.35 -14.88 -7.41
CA GLU A 445 -0.03 -15.24 -7.07
C GLU A 445 -0.84 -14.03 -6.59
N SER A 446 -0.15 -13.04 -6.02
CA SER A 446 -0.72 -11.78 -5.55
C SER A 446 0.09 -10.60 -6.09
N PRO A 447 0.08 -10.37 -7.41
CA PRO A 447 0.81 -9.28 -8.04
C PRO A 447 0.26 -7.93 -7.60
N GLN A 448 1.11 -6.91 -7.67
CA GLN A 448 0.69 -5.55 -7.35
C GLN A 448 0.78 -4.66 -8.57
N VAL A 449 -0.37 -4.40 -9.15
CA VAL A 449 -0.57 -3.43 -10.22
C VAL A 449 -1.67 -2.45 -9.83
N TYR A 450 -1.58 -1.22 -10.32
CA TYR A 450 -2.57 -0.20 -10.00
C TYR A 450 -2.86 0.69 -11.20
N TYR A 451 -4.13 1.08 -11.35
CA TYR A 451 -4.58 2.04 -12.35
C TYR A 451 -5.16 3.28 -11.64
N ASP A 452 -4.52 4.41 -11.81
CA ASP A 452 -5.01 5.73 -11.43
C ASP A 452 -4.83 6.67 -12.63
N HIS A 453 -5.90 6.80 -13.40
CA HIS A 453 -5.91 7.47 -14.70
C HIS A 453 -5.07 8.77 -14.74
N PRO A 454 -4.20 8.94 -15.73
CA PRO A 454 -3.93 8.05 -16.88
C PRO A 454 -2.84 6.99 -16.62
N PHE A 455 -2.40 6.81 -15.36
CA PHE A 455 -1.25 5.98 -15.02
C PHE A 455 -1.64 4.54 -14.70
N ILE A 456 -0.93 3.59 -15.33
CA ILE A 456 -0.91 2.18 -14.94
C ILE A 456 0.48 1.88 -14.39
N THR A 457 0.57 1.37 -13.15
CA THR A 457 1.86 1.06 -12.55
C THR A 457 1.90 -0.35 -11.95
N GLY A 458 3.08 -0.98 -11.99
CA GLY A 458 3.37 -2.29 -11.42
C GLY A 458 4.61 -2.24 -10.53
N THR A 459 4.69 -3.14 -9.54
CA THR A 459 5.71 -3.08 -8.50
C THR A 459 7.07 -3.57 -8.99
N SER A 460 7.14 -4.80 -9.53
CA SER A 460 8.38 -5.42 -9.99
C SER A 460 8.07 -6.62 -10.89
N VAL A 461 9.08 -7.48 -11.15
CA VAL A 461 9.00 -8.61 -12.08
C VAL A 461 7.83 -9.57 -11.80
N GLU A 462 7.50 -9.82 -10.54
CA GLU A 462 6.38 -10.68 -10.15
C GLU A 462 5.03 -10.14 -10.63
N SER A 463 4.95 -8.86 -10.95
CA SER A 463 3.75 -8.16 -11.41
C SER A 463 3.71 -7.97 -12.94
N SER A 464 4.73 -8.42 -13.68
CA SER A 464 4.90 -8.13 -15.11
C SER A 464 3.74 -8.60 -15.99
N ILE A 465 3.24 -9.82 -15.74
CA ILE A 465 2.10 -10.38 -16.48
C ILE A 465 0.83 -9.57 -16.18
N ALA A 466 0.52 -9.36 -14.92
CA ALA A 466 -0.65 -8.57 -14.50
C ALA A 466 -0.59 -7.13 -15.01
N TYR A 467 0.61 -6.54 -15.10
CA TYR A 467 0.83 -5.22 -15.68
C TYR A 467 0.49 -5.19 -17.17
N GLY A 468 1.01 -6.13 -17.97
CA GLY A 468 0.70 -6.23 -19.39
C GLY A 468 -0.80 -6.46 -19.65
N ASP A 469 -1.42 -7.36 -18.87
CA ASP A 469 -2.86 -7.63 -18.96
C ASP A 469 -3.71 -6.40 -18.61
N LEU A 470 -3.29 -5.63 -17.60
CA LEU A 470 -3.99 -4.41 -17.20
C LEU A 470 -3.88 -3.32 -18.29
N VAL A 471 -2.73 -3.17 -18.94
CA VAL A 471 -2.56 -2.27 -20.09
C VAL A 471 -3.54 -2.64 -21.20
N VAL A 472 -3.58 -3.90 -21.61
CA VAL A 472 -4.49 -4.39 -22.65
C VAL A 472 -5.96 -4.17 -22.25
N LYS A 473 -6.32 -4.50 -21.02
CA LYS A 473 -7.67 -4.31 -20.49
C LYS A 473 -8.13 -2.85 -20.58
N VAL A 474 -7.31 -1.93 -20.08
CA VAL A 474 -7.65 -0.49 -20.05
C VAL A 474 -7.76 0.09 -21.46
N LEU A 475 -6.89 -0.31 -22.41
CA LEU A 475 -6.99 0.13 -23.79
C LEU A 475 -8.28 -0.36 -24.47
N LYS A 476 -8.64 -1.64 -24.28
CA LYS A 476 -9.92 -2.19 -24.78
C LYS A 476 -11.14 -1.52 -24.16
N GLU A 477 -11.12 -1.19 -22.86
CA GLU A 477 -12.19 -0.44 -22.20
C GLU A 477 -12.35 0.99 -22.74
N ARG A 478 -11.28 1.56 -23.31
CA ARG A 478 -11.30 2.85 -24.01
C ARG A 478 -11.75 2.74 -25.48
N GLY A 479 -12.06 1.55 -25.96
CA GLY A 479 -12.54 1.31 -27.31
C GLY A 479 -11.45 1.17 -28.38
N LEU A 480 -10.23 0.85 -27.97
CA LEU A 480 -9.04 0.68 -28.78
C LEU A 480 -8.68 -0.79 -28.99
#